data_7ed3acc5504b909c55f55a36525b03ef
#
_entry.id   7ed3acc5504b909c55f55a36525b03ef
#
_cell.length_a   1.000
_cell.length_b   1.000
_cell.length_c   1.000
_cell.angle_alpha   90.00
_cell.angle_beta   90.00
_cell.angle_gamma   90.00
#
_symmetry.space_group_name_H-M   'P 1'
#
loop_
_entity.id
_entity.type
_entity.pdbx_description
1 polymer ?
#
loop_
_entity_poly.entity_id
_entity_poly.type
_entity_poly.pdbx_seq_one_letter_code
_entity_poly.pdbx_strand_id
1 'polypeptide(L)'
;ANFYQTKGKHLITVKTEHKAVLDTMRELERQGFEVTYLDVLPNGLVDMAALEAALRPDTILVSIMAVNNEIGVIQPIAEIGEMLRSKGILFHVDAAQATGKIDIDLSKLKVDLMSFSAHKTYGPKGIGALYVRRKPRVRLEAQMHGGGHERGMRSGTLATFLIVGMGEAFRLARLEMKAE
;
A
#
# COMPACT_ATOMS: atom_id res chain seq x y z
N ALA A 1 -4.34 -10.20 -2.76
CA ALA A 1 -3.86 -11.45 -3.36
C ALA A 1 -5.03 -12.42 -3.62
N ASN A 2 -5.75 -12.87 -2.60
CA ASN A 2 -6.74 -13.96 -2.67
C ASN A 2 -7.80 -13.77 -3.76
N PHE A 3 -8.37 -12.57 -3.90
CA PHE A 3 -9.34 -12.30 -4.97
C PHE A 3 -8.78 -12.55 -6.39
N TYR A 4 -7.48 -12.37 -6.59
CA TYR A 4 -6.83 -12.47 -7.91
C TYR A 4 -6.05 -13.76 -8.11
N GLN A 5 -6.11 -14.73 -7.19
CA GLN A 5 -5.33 -15.97 -7.25
C GLN A 5 -5.57 -16.84 -8.49
N THR A 6 -6.72 -16.66 -9.16
CA THR A 6 -7.03 -17.33 -10.44
C THR A 6 -6.33 -16.69 -11.64
N LYS A 7 -5.83 -15.45 -11.52
CA LYS A 7 -5.05 -14.77 -12.56
C LYS A 7 -3.55 -15.08 -12.45
N GLY A 8 -3.09 -15.34 -11.25
CA GLY A 8 -1.69 -15.63 -10.96
C GLY A 8 -1.44 -15.72 -9.48
N LYS A 9 -0.27 -16.18 -9.12
CA LYS A 9 0.14 -16.37 -7.71
C LYS A 9 1.45 -15.68 -7.37
N HIS A 10 2.03 -14.91 -8.28
CA HIS A 10 3.27 -14.22 -8.03
C HIS A 10 3.05 -12.80 -7.48
N LEU A 11 3.79 -12.48 -6.42
CA LEU A 11 3.81 -11.20 -5.74
C LEU A 11 5.25 -10.67 -5.68
N ILE A 12 5.42 -9.36 -5.70
CA ILE A 12 6.74 -8.73 -5.55
C ILE A 12 6.70 -7.69 -4.44
N THR A 13 7.75 -7.65 -3.63
CA THR A 13 7.98 -6.61 -2.64
C THR A 13 9.48 -6.34 -2.50
N VAL A 14 9.87 -5.35 -1.69
CA VAL A 14 11.28 -5.06 -1.37
C VAL A 14 11.62 -5.53 0.04
N LYS A 15 12.87 -5.92 0.27
CA LYS A 15 13.34 -6.39 1.60
C LYS A 15 13.30 -5.31 2.67
N THR A 16 13.26 -4.04 2.29
CA THR A 16 13.21 -2.88 3.18
C THR A 16 11.80 -2.47 3.60
N GLU A 17 10.77 -3.25 3.26
CA GLU A 17 9.41 -3.02 3.72
C GLU A 17 9.29 -3.13 5.25
N HIS A 18 8.27 -2.46 5.80
CA HIS A 18 7.88 -2.65 7.19
C HIS A 18 7.40 -4.11 7.43
N LYS A 19 7.60 -4.62 8.64
CA LYS A 19 7.16 -5.98 9.03
C LYS A 19 5.70 -6.27 8.70
N ALA A 20 4.81 -5.28 8.76
CA ALA A 20 3.41 -5.46 8.40
C ALA A 20 3.21 -5.98 6.97
N VAL A 21 4.08 -5.56 6.03
CA VAL A 21 4.07 -6.08 4.66
C VAL A 21 4.84 -7.39 4.57
N LEU A 22 6.06 -7.45 5.11
CA LEU A 22 6.91 -8.65 5.03
C LEU A 22 6.25 -9.88 5.65
N ASP A 23 5.68 -9.75 6.85
CA ASP A 23 5.02 -10.88 7.53
C ASP A 23 3.72 -11.28 6.80
N THR A 24 3.01 -10.33 6.19
CA THR A 24 1.86 -10.63 5.32
C THR A 24 2.29 -11.37 4.06
N MET A 25 3.41 -10.99 3.44
CA MET A 25 3.95 -11.71 2.28
C MET A 25 4.34 -13.14 2.64
N ARG A 26 5.01 -13.35 3.78
CA ARG A 26 5.33 -14.69 4.30
C ARG A 26 4.09 -15.54 4.58
N GLU A 27 3.02 -14.93 5.06
CA GLU A 27 1.74 -15.64 5.24
C GLU A 27 1.13 -16.04 3.90
N LEU A 28 1.20 -15.18 2.89
CA LEU A 28 0.73 -15.51 1.54
C LEU A 28 1.56 -16.63 0.91
N GLU A 29 2.88 -16.72 1.18
CA GLU A 29 3.71 -17.87 0.77
C GLU A 29 3.19 -19.19 1.39
N ARG A 30 2.80 -19.18 2.68
CA ARG A 30 2.20 -20.37 3.31
C ARG A 30 0.86 -20.76 2.67
N GLN A 31 0.15 -19.80 2.08
CA GLN A 31 -1.09 -20.01 1.34
C GLN A 31 -0.87 -20.41 -0.13
N GLY A 32 0.38 -20.60 -0.55
CA GLY A 32 0.75 -21.08 -1.89
C GLY A 32 0.90 -19.99 -2.94
N PHE A 33 1.15 -18.73 -2.51
CA PHE A 33 1.67 -17.69 -3.40
C PHE A 33 3.19 -17.76 -3.47
N GLU A 34 3.76 -17.21 -4.53
CA GLU A 34 5.20 -17.04 -4.69
C GLU A 34 5.55 -15.57 -4.50
N VAL A 35 6.54 -15.27 -3.68
CA VAL A 35 6.95 -13.89 -3.41
C VAL A 35 8.40 -13.66 -3.82
N THR A 36 8.64 -12.66 -4.66
CA THR A 36 9.97 -12.14 -4.92
C THR A 36 10.26 -10.95 -4.01
N TYR A 37 11.31 -11.07 -3.19
CA TYR A 37 11.81 -9.99 -2.32
C TYR A 37 13.02 -9.34 -2.97
N LEU A 38 12.83 -8.17 -3.57
CA LEU A 38 13.91 -7.44 -4.22
C LEU A 38 14.84 -6.77 -3.21
N ASP A 39 16.12 -6.77 -3.51
CA ASP A 39 17.08 -5.89 -2.86
C ASP A 39 16.88 -4.45 -3.33
N VAL A 40 17.36 -3.49 -2.56
CA VAL A 40 17.40 -2.08 -2.93
C VAL A 40 18.84 -1.70 -3.31
N LEU A 41 18.99 -0.61 -4.04
CA LEU A 41 20.28 -0.02 -4.36
C LEU A 41 20.98 0.50 -3.08
N PRO A 42 22.29 0.76 -3.09
CA PRO A 42 23.00 1.28 -1.92
C PRO A 42 22.44 2.59 -1.34
N ASN A 43 21.73 3.37 -2.15
CA ASN A 43 21.01 4.58 -1.72
C ASN A 43 19.60 4.29 -1.15
N GLY A 44 19.19 3.01 -1.06
CA GLY A 44 17.89 2.58 -0.55
C GLY A 44 16.74 2.64 -1.54
N LEU A 45 16.97 3.10 -2.76
CA LEU A 45 15.93 3.11 -3.82
C LEU A 45 15.74 1.70 -4.39
N VAL A 46 14.52 1.41 -4.83
CA VAL A 46 14.25 0.22 -5.63
C VAL A 46 15.01 0.30 -6.95
N ASP A 47 15.64 -0.80 -7.36
CA ASP A 47 16.21 -0.91 -8.70
C ASP A 47 15.06 -1.17 -9.69
N MET A 48 14.77 -0.17 -10.51
CA MET A 48 13.69 -0.24 -11.51
C MET A 48 13.92 -1.32 -12.56
N ALA A 49 15.17 -1.56 -12.95
CA ALA A 49 15.51 -2.61 -13.91
C ALA A 49 15.32 -4.00 -13.29
N ALA A 50 15.73 -4.18 -12.02
CA ALA A 50 15.51 -5.42 -11.29
C ALA A 50 14.02 -5.66 -11.06
N LEU A 51 13.24 -4.62 -10.72
CA LEU A 51 11.80 -4.73 -10.60
C LEU A 51 11.15 -5.17 -11.92
N GLU A 52 11.52 -4.54 -13.03
CA GLU A 52 10.97 -4.90 -14.35
C GLU A 52 11.34 -6.32 -14.76
N ALA A 53 12.58 -6.74 -14.52
CA ALA A 53 13.06 -8.10 -14.81
C ALA A 53 12.38 -9.18 -13.95
N ALA A 54 11.93 -8.83 -12.73
CA ALA A 54 11.24 -9.75 -11.85
C ALA A 54 9.75 -9.96 -12.20
N LEU A 55 9.19 -9.11 -13.08
CA LEU A 55 7.80 -9.26 -13.49
C LEU A 55 7.59 -10.51 -14.34
N ARG A 56 6.58 -11.30 -13.96
CA ARG A 56 6.21 -12.55 -14.64
C ARG A 56 4.78 -12.42 -15.21
N PRO A 57 4.39 -13.29 -16.17
CA PRO A 57 3.00 -13.32 -16.68
C PRO A 57 1.94 -13.56 -15.59
N ASP A 58 2.31 -14.25 -14.51
CA ASP A 58 1.46 -14.54 -13.36
C ASP A 58 1.67 -13.58 -12.17
N THR A 59 2.40 -12.48 -12.35
CA THR A 59 2.53 -11.42 -11.34
C THR A 59 1.20 -10.66 -11.23
N ILE A 60 0.60 -10.68 -10.04
CA ILE A 60 -0.70 -10.03 -9.79
C ILE A 60 -0.61 -8.77 -8.95
N LEU A 61 0.45 -8.62 -8.15
CA LEU A 61 0.58 -7.50 -7.21
C LEU A 61 2.06 -7.20 -6.94
N VAL A 62 2.37 -5.92 -6.94
CA VAL A 62 3.61 -5.37 -6.39
C VAL A 62 3.27 -4.51 -5.19
N SER A 63 4.02 -4.63 -4.10
CA SER A 63 3.87 -3.82 -2.89
C SER A 63 5.20 -3.14 -2.55
N ILE A 64 5.24 -1.82 -2.61
CA ILE A 64 6.44 -1.02 -2.29
C ILE A 64 6.00 0.21 -1.50
N MET A 65 6.62 0.44 -0.33
CA MET A 65 6.31 1.57 0.53
C MET A 65 6.71 2.90 -0.11
N ALA A 66 5.96 3.98 0.20
CA ALA A 66 6.28 5.30 -0.35
C ALA A 66 7.50 5.92 0.33
N VAL A 67 7.58 5.83 1.66
CA VAL A 67 8.68 6.37 2.48
C VAL A 67 9.11 5.32 3.48
N ASN A 68 10.40 5.03 3.52
CA ASN A 68 10.92 4.03 4.46
C ASN A 68 10.94 4.58 5.89
N ASN A 69 10.48 3.77 6.83
CA ASN A 69 10.33 4.14 8.24
C ASN A 69 11.65 4.23 9.03
N GLU A 70 12.75 3.67 8.52
CA GLU A 70 14.05 3.64 9.20
C GLU A 70 15.05 4.62 8.59
N ILE A 71 15.16 4.62 7.25
CA ILE A 71 16.18 5.39 6.52
C ILE A 71 15.61 6.61 5.77
N GLY A 72 14.28 6.81 5.79
CA GLY A 72 13.61 7.98 5.21
C GLY A 72 13.63 8.07 3.69
N VAL A 73 14.06 7.01 2.98
CA VAL A 73 14.10 7.00 1.52
C VAL A 73 12.70 7.09 0.95
N ILE A 74 12.50 8.00 0.00
CA ILE A 74 11.26 8.18 -0.76
C ILE A 74 11.39 7.40 -2.06
N GLN A 75 10.51 6.40 -2.25
CA GLN A 75 10.51 5.55 -3.44
C GLN A 75 9.83 6.23 -4.64
N PRO A 76 10.22 5.93 -5.89
CA PRO A 76 9.67 6.53 -7.10
C PRO A 76 8.30 5.91 -7.47
N ILE A 77 7.30 6.06 -6.57
CA ILE A 77 6.00 5.39 -6.69
C ILE A 77 5.22 5.82 -7.95
N ALA A 78 5.48 7.02 -8.49
CA ALA A 78 4.85 7.46 -9.73
C ALA A 78 5.36 6.62 -10.93
N GLU A 79 6.66 6.46 -11.06
CA GLU A 79 7.31 5.69 -12.14
C GLU A 79 6.95 4.20 -12.04
N ILE A 80 7.00 3.64 -10.83
CA ILE A 80 6.59 2.27 -10.56
C ILE A 80 5.12 2.08 -10.97
N GLY A 81 4.26 3.00 -10.58
CA GLY A 81 2.83 2.93 -10.88
C GLY A 81 2.54 2.96 -12.39
N GLU A 82 3.24 3.81 -13.16
CA GLU A 82 3.10 3.85 -14.63
C GLU A 82 3.54 2.53 -15.28
N MET A 83 4.71 1.99 -14.87
CA MET A 83 5.21 0.71 -15.35
C MET A 83 4.21 -0.42 -15.09
N LEU A 84 3.74 -0.57 -13.85
CA LEU A 84 2.84 -1.65 -13.47
C LEU A 84 1.46 -1.52 -14.12
N ARG A 85 0.95 -0.29 -14.24
CA ARG A 85 -0.32 -0.01 -14.91
C ARG A 85 -0.31 -0.43 -16.37
N SER A 86 0.77 -0.17 -17.10
CA SER A 86 0.93 -0.58 -18.50
C SER A 86 0.90 -2.09 -18.70
N LYS A 87 1.30 -2.85 -17.66
CA LYS A 87 1.34 -4.32 -17.64
C LYS A 87 0.09 -4.96 -16.99
N GLY A 88 -0.86 -4.15 -16.50
CA GLY A 88 -2.08 -4.63 -15.85
C GLY A 88 -1.87 -5.28 -14.48
N ILE A 89 -0.74 -4.98 -13.82
CA ILE A 89 -0.37 -5.48 -12.49
C ILE A 89 -0.84 -4.48 -11.44
N LEU A 90 -1.43 -4.98 -10.34
CA LEU A 90 -1.87 -4.14 -9.23
C LEU A 90 -0.68 -3.59 -8.43
N PHE A 91 -0.81 -2.34 -8.00
CA PHE A 91 0.19 -1.68 -7.18
C PHE A 91 -0.39 -1.29 -5.82
N HIS A 92 0.17 -1.86 -4.76
CA HIS A 92 -0.06 -1.46 -3.37
C HIS A 92 1.09 -0.61 -2.86
N VAL A 93 0.77 0.45 -2.14
CA VAL A 93 1.75 1.34 -1.50
C VAL A 93 1.46 1.42 0.00
N ASP A 94 2.44 1.11 0.83
CA ASP A 94 2.40 1.48 2.24
C ASP A 94 2.81 2.97 2.36
N ALA A 95 1.84 3.82 2.74
CA ALA A 95 2.03 5.24 2.91
C ALA A 95 2.01 5.68 4.38
N ALA A 96 2.19 4.75 5.33
CA ALA A 96 2.13 5.05 6.76
C ALA A 96 3.12 6.15 7.18
N GLN A 97 4.29 6.23 6.55
CA GLN A 97 5.29 7.27 6.82
C GLN A 97 5.23 8.45 5.84
N ALA A 98 4.41 8.37 4.80
CA ALA A 98 4.33 9.39 3.75
C ALA A 98 3.27 10.46 4.03
N THR A 99 2.17 10.06 4.69
CA THR A 99 1.01 10.93 4.92
C THR A 99 1.38 12.13 5.77
N GLY A 100 1.07 13.34 5.27
CA GLY A 100 1.38 14.60 5.93
C GLY A 100 2.84 15.04 5.85
N LYS A 101 3.70 14.28 5.13
CA LYS A 101 5.13 14.58 4.97
C LYS A 101 5.52 14.81 3.52
N ILE A 102 4.87 14.13 2.59
CA ILE A 102 5.03 14.34 1.15
C ILE A 102 3.67 14.49 0.49
N ASP A 103 3.64 15.14 -0.67
CA ASP A 103 2.40 15.32 -1.42
C ASP A 103 1.96 13.99 -2.06
N ILE A 104 0.71 13.60 -1.81
CA ILE A 104 0.10 12.37 -2.34
C ILE A 104 -1.19 12.75 -3.08
N ASP A 105 -1.13 12.74 -4.41
CA ASP A 105 -2.30 12.98 -5.27
C ASP A 105 -2.70 11.68 -5.98
N LEU A 106 -3.66 10.95 -5.42
CA LEU A 106 -4.16 9.69 -5.98
C LEU A 106 -4.95 9.85 -7.29
N SER A 107 -5.26 11.07 -7.70
CA SER A 107 -5.82 11.32 -9.03
C SER A 107 -4.76 11.21 -10.12
N LYS A 108 -3.51 11.49 -9.79
CA LYS A 108 -2.34 11.45 -10.69
C LYS A 108 -1.58 10.13 -10.58
N LEU A 109 -1.33 9.67 -9.35
CA LEU A 109 -0.58 8.44 -9.10
C LEU A 109 -1.35 7.19 -9.57
N LYS A 110 -0.68 6.28 -10.24
CA LYS A 110 -1.24 4.99 -10.71
C LYS A 110 -1.14 3.91 -9.63
N VAL A 111 -1.58 4.25 -8.43
CA VAL A 111 -1.64 3.33 -7.28
C VAL A 111 -3.04 2.73 -7.18
N ASP A 112 -3.14 1.44 -6.93
CA ASP A 112 -4.40 0.71 -6.84
C ASP A 112 -4.90 0.54 -5.40
N LEU A 113 -3.97 0.38 -4.48
CA LEU A 113 -4.18 0.23 -3.05
C LEU A 113 -3.17 1.08 -2.29
N MET A 114 -3.60 1.80 -1.26
CA MET A 114 -2.67 2.56 -0.42
C MET A 114 -3.10 2.48 1.04
N SER A 115 -2.17 2.07 1.90
CA SER A 115 -2.39 1.94 3.34
C SER A 115 -1.95 3.19 4.09
N PHE A 116 -2.75 3.63 5.05
CA PHE A 116 -2.51 4.79 5.88
C PHE A 116 -2.63 4.45 7.36
N SER A 117 -1.87 5.14 8.21
CA SER A 117 -1.92 5.00 9.66
C SER A 117 -2.14 6.37 10.31
N ALA A 118 -3.14 6.49 11.19
CA ALA A 118 -3.44 7.77 11.82
C ALA A 118 -2.35 8.23 12.79
N HIS A 119 -1.82 7.32 13.62
CA HIS A 119 -0.86 7.69 14.67
C HIS A 119 0.52 8.10 14.15
N LYS A 120 0.81 7.90 12.86
CA LYS A 120 2.03 8.40 12.20
C LYS A 120 1.90 9.83 11.71
N THR A 121 0.67 10.37 11.76
CA THR A 121 0.31 11.74 11.35
C THR A 121 -0.40 12.46 12.51
N TYR A 122 0.09 12.27 13.74
CA TYR A 122 -0.42 12.85 14.99
C TYR A 122 -1.89 12.55 15.29
N GLY A 123 -2.49 11.58 14.59
CA GLY A 123 -3.84 11.10 14.83
C GLY A 123 -3.92 10.02 15.90
N PRO A 124 -5.13 9.53 16.20
CA PRO A 124 -5.34 8.52 17.24
C PRO A 124 -4.71 7.17 16.86
N LYS A 125 -4.21 6.44 17.86
CA LYS A 125 -3.83 5.03 17.74
C LYS A 125 -5.06 4.16 17.56
N GLY A 126 -4.89 3.02 16.87
CA GLY A 126 -5.95 2.03 16.68
C GLY A 126 -6.82 2.22 15.43
N ILE A 127 -6.51 3.21 14.59
CA ILE A 127 -7.19 3.45 13.31
C ILE A 127 -6.19 3.64 12.17
N GLY A 128 -6.57 3.14 11.01
CA GLY A 128 -5.93 3.36 9.72
C GLY A 128 -6.97 3.35 8.61
N ALA A 129 -6.55 3.60 7.39
CA ALA A 129 -7.38 3.55 6.21
C ALA A 129 -6.70 2.80 5.08
N LEU A 130 -7.50 2.22 4.19
CA LEU A 130 -7.05 1.64 2.94
C LEU A 130 -7.76 2.35 1.78
N TYR A 131 -6.99 3.02 0.94
CA TYR A 131 -7.50 3.46 -0.36
C TYR A 131 -7.62 2.26 -1.29
N VAL A 132 -8.76 2.14 -1.96
CA VAL A 132 -9.04 1.11 -2.98
C VAL A 132 -9.52 1.80 -4.24
N ARG A 133 -8.77 1.68 -5.32
CA ARG A 133 -9.09 2.34 -6.59
C ARG A 133 -10.40 1.83 -7.17
N ARG A 134 -11.24 2.76 -7.64
CA ARG A 134 -12.54 2.44 -8.25
C ARG A 134 -12.49 2.31 -9.77
N LYS A 135 -11.56 3.02 -10.42
CA LYS A 135 -11.41 3.03 -11.89
C LYS A 135 -9.91 3.04 -12.25
N PRO A 136 -9.38 1.94 -12.86
CA PRO A 136 -10.04 0.63 -13.01
C PRO A 136 -10.39 0.03 -11.65
N ARG A 137 -11.46 -0.79 -11.63
CA ARG A 137 -12.00 -1.31 -10.36
C ARG A 137 -11.09 -2.38 -9.76
N VAL A 138 -10.57 -2.11 -8.57
CA VAL A 138 -9.91 -3.10 -7.73
C VAL A 138 -10.94 -3.79 -6.84
N ARG A 139 -10.82 -5.10 -6.68
CA ARG A 139 -11.66 -5.91 -5.80
C ARG A 139 -10.82 -6.52 -4.68
N LEU A 140 -11.42 -6.61 -3.51
CA LEU A 140 -10.81 -7.23 -2.33
C LEU A 140 -11.73 -8.35 -1.83
N GLU A 141 -11.11 -9.38 -1.31
CA GLU A 141 -11.78 -10.37 -0.47
C GLU A 141 -11.76 -9.87 0.98
N ALA A 142 -12.93 -9.86 1.63
CA ALA A 142 -13.04 -9.43 3.01
C ALA A 142 -12.28 -10.39 3.93
N GLN A 143 -11.49 -9.84 4.86
CA GLN A 143 -10.79 -10.61 5.89
C GLN A 143 -11.63 -10.71 7.18
N MET A 144 -12.60 -9.79 7.36
CA MET A 144 -13.51 -9.74 8.50
C MET A 144 -14.94 -9.74 8.00
N HIS A 145 -15.73 -10.69 8.46
CA HIS A 145 -17.11 -10.91 8.05
C HIS A 145 -18.09 -10.40 9.10
N GLY A 146 -19.36 -10.16 8.73
CA GLY A 146 -20.45 -9.69 9.62
C GLY A 146 -21.33 -8.63 8.96
N GLY A 147 -21.56 -7.53 9.62
CA GLY A 147 -22.56 -6.50 9.28
C GLY A 147 -22.36 -5.71 7.97
N GLY A 148 -21.44 -6.10 7.09
CA GLY A 148 -21.29 -5.51 5.76
C GLY A 148 -20.76 -4.06 5.74
N HIS A 149 -20.14 -3.60 6.81
CA HIS A 149 -19.52 -2.27 6.87
C HIS A 149 -18.44 -2.10 5.83
N GLU A 150 -18.05 -0.87 5.56
CA GLU A 150 -17.04 -0.52 4.54
C GLU A 150 -17.33 -1.20 3.17
N ARG A 151 -18.61 -1.20 2.76
CA ARG A 151 -19.09 -1.81 1.51
C ARG A 151 -18.82 -3.31 1.41
N GLY A 152 -18.84 -3.99 2.55
CA GLY A 152 -18.54 -5.42 2.65
C GLY A 152 -17.06 -5.78 2.68
N MET A 153 -16.15 -4.80 2.58
CA MET A 153 -14.71 -5.07 2.57
C MET A 153 -14.11 -5.29 3.97
N ARG A 154 -14.71 -4.66 5.00
CA ARG A 154 -14.28 -4.82 6.38
C ARG A 154 -15.48 -4.64 7.32
N SER A 155 -16.01 -5.75 7.80
CA SER A 155 -17.12 -5.74 8.74
C SER A 155 -16.67 -5.40 10.17
N GLY A 156 -17.57 -4.82 10.94
CA GLY A 156 -17.40 -4.41 12.34
C GLY A 156 -17.87 -2.98 12.56
N THR A 157 -18.53 -2.73 13.68
CA THR A 157 -19.01 -1.39 14.04
C THR A 157 -17.88 -0.38 13.94
N LEU A 158 -18.14 0.74 13.27
CA LEU A 158 -17.13 1.75 13.02
C LEU A 158 -16.78 2.50 14.30
N ALA A 159 -15.48 2.67 14.56
CA ALA A 159 -14.97 3.48 15.65
C ALA A 159 -15.03 4.97 15.25
N THR A 160 -16.24 5.55 15.29
CA THR A 160 -16.52 6.88 14.73
C THR A 160 -15.64 7.99 15.29
N PHE A 161 -15.34 7.96 16.58
CA PHE A 161 -14.46 8.94 17.23
C PHE A 161 -13.01 8.84 16.72
N LEU A 162 -12.49 7.62 16.44
CA LEU A 162 -11.16 7.44 15.85
C LEU A 162 -11.14 7.90 14.38
N ILE A 163 -12.22 7.65 13.64
CA ILE A 163 -12.36 8.08 12.24
C ILE A 163 -12.34 9.61 12.16
N VAL A 164 -13.10 10.28 13.03
CA VAL A 164 -13.13 11.75 13.09
C VAL A 164 -11.74 12.30 13.46
N GLY A 165 -11.09 11.71 14.48
CA GLY A 165 -9.73 12.10 14.87
C GLY A 165 -8.68 11.89 13.77
N MET A 166 -8.76 10.80 13.01
CA MET A 166 -7.91 10.58 11.84
C MET A 166 -8.17 11.62 10.74
N GLY A 167 -9.44 11.90 10.45
CA GLY A 167 -9.83 12.89 9.46
C GLY A 167 -9.30 14.28 9.79
N GLU A 168 -9.40 14.70 11.06
CA GLU A 168 -8.88 15.99 11.51
C GLU A 168 -7.35 16.04 11.47
N ALA A 169 -6.67 14.99 11.92
CA ALA A 169 -5.20 14.90 11.83
C ALA A 169 -4.72 15.04 10.37
N PHE A 170 -5.37 14.39 9.42
CA PHE A 170 -5.02 14.49 8.01
C PHE A 170 -5.33 15.87 7.41
N ARG A 171 -6.42 16.51 7.87
CA ARG A 171 -6.75 17.88 7.48
C ARG A 171 -5.68 18.88 7.94
N LEU A 172 -5.24 18.78 9.19
CA LEU A 172 -4.18 19.62 9.75
C LEU A 172 -2.85 19.35 9.03
N ALA A 173 -2.44 18.10 8.90
CA ALA A 173 -1.22 17.73 8.21
C ALA A 173 -1.16 18.29 6.78
N ARG A 174 -2.27 18.30 6.05
CA ARG A 174 -2.34 18.92 4.71
C ARG A 174 -2.10 20.43 4.74
N LEU A 175 -2.56 21.12 5.78
CA LEU A 175 -2.38 22.57 5.92
C LEU A 175 -0.96 22.95 6.33
N GLU A 176 -0.35 22.13 7.19
CA GLU A 176 0.92 22.42 7.85
C GLU A 176 2.14 21.82 7.13
N MET A 177 1.96 20.79 6.29
CA MET A 177 3.00 20.04 5.59
C MET A 177 4.06 20.91 4.88
N LYS A 178 3.71 22.14 4.48
CA LYS A 178 4.66 23.09 3.83
C LYS A 178 5.46 23.92 4.82
N ALA A 179 5.10 23.90 6.08
CA ALA A 179 5.74 24.67 7.15
C ALA A 179 6.73 23.81 7.97
N GLU A 180 6.66 22.48 7.86
CA GLU A 180 7.59 21.50 8.42
C GLU A 180 8.72 21.18 7.42
#